data_965d594e3e095825f6060578537c3f3d
#
_entry.id   965d594e3e095825f6060578537c3f3d
#
_cell.length_a   1.000
_cell.length_b   1.000
_cell.length_c   1.000
_cell.angle_alpha   90.00
_cell.angle_beta   90.00
_cell.angle_gamma   90.00
#
_symmetry.space_group_name_H-M   'P 1'
#
loop_
_entity.id
_entity.type
_entity.pdbx_description
1 polymer ?
#
loop_
_entity_poly.entity_id
_entity_poly.type
_entity_poly.pdbx_seq_one_letter_code
_entity_poly.pdbx_strand_id
1 'polypeptide(L)'
;MDKNLVIGIEGLVGTGKTSICHELLKYIPNAIVLHAGNIYRAITYQIIKEEIPFEKLYSIDLKDLFKEFEISIGIENRESVVYAHGKKIEEKNLQSLENSMAVSKISNIANNENAYKIVREYIDGYKKSHTVIFSGRDTMQIYPDLDYHIFINANINKRVEWKAKQYGEDVSRKELKDNILKRDELQEKSGYYQIYDNTIVVDVSDSKSIEESTKMVAENIIELNYILQ
;
A
#
# COMPACT_ATOMS: atom_id res chain seq x y z
N MET A 1 21.34 -11.57 16.76
CA MET A 1 20.42 -11.71 15.60
C MET A 1 19.66 -10.41 15.53
N ASP A 2 19.77 -9.69 14.45
CA ASP A 2 19.04 -8.43 14.30
C ASP A 2 17.54 -8.73 14.34
N LYS A 3 16.81 -7.96 15.10
CA LYS A 3 15.35 -8.09 15.24
C LYS A 3 14.70 -7.82 13.88
N ASN A 4 13.84 -8.71 13.40
CA ASN A 4 13.01 -8.43 12.23
C ASN A 4 12.02 -7.31 12.56
N LEU A 5 11.95 -6.29 11.72
CA LEU A 5 11.15 -5.08 11.90
C LEU A 5 9.83 -5.17 11.15
N VAL A 6 8.86 -4.37 11.58
CA VAL A 6 7.63 -4.06 10.81
C VAL A 6 7.61 -2.57 10.51
N ILE A 7 7.67 -2.23 9.22
CA ILE A 7 7.76 -0.86 8.72
C ILE A 7 6.50 -0.55 7.92
N GLY A 8 5.66 0.34 8.45
CA GLY A 8 4.46 0.81 7.75
C GLY A 8 4.78 2.03 6.89
N ILE A 9 4.40 1.98 5.61
CA ILE A 9 4.62 3.08 4.66
C ILE A 9 3.29 3.58 4.12
N GLU A 10 2.99 4.81 4.45
CA GLU A 10 1.83 5.56 3.97
C GLU A 10 2.25 6.76 3.13
N GLY A 11 1.30 7.54 2.67
CA GLY A 11 1.54 8.81 2.01
C GLY A 11 0.49 9.14 0.96
N LEU A 12 0.53 10.35 0.47
CA LEU A 12 -0.42 10.91 -0.49
C LEU A 12 -0.45 10.13 -1.82
N VAL A 13 -1.53 10.32 -2.58
CA VAL A 13 -1.68 9.69 -3.91
C VAL A 13 -0.58 10.20 -4.85
N GLY A 14 0.12 9.29 -5.51
CA GLY A 14 1.13 9.64 -6.52
C GLY A 14 2.53 9.97 -5.97
N THR A 15 2.80 9.73 -4.68
CA THR A 15 4.14 9.93 -4.08
C THR A 15 5.15 8.83 -4.39
N GLY A 16 4.79 7.83 -5.19
CA GLY A 16 5.71 6.75 -5.56
C GLY A 16 5.89 5.65 -4.51
N LYS A 17 5.00 5.54 -3.52
CA LYS A 17 5.09 4.54 -2.43
C LYS A 17 5.50 3.13 -2.87
N THR A 18 4.82 2.58 -3.87
CA THR A 18 5.12 1.22 -4.37
C THR A 18 6.56 1.11 -4.86
N SER A 19 7.01 2.08 -5.64
CA SER A 19 8.39 2.10 -6.15
C SER A 19 9.40 2.30 -5.03
N ILE A 20 9.11 3.16 -4.04
CA ILE A 20 9.97 3.36 -2.87
C ILE A 20 10.07 2.08 -2.05
N CYS A 21 8.95 1.38 -1.80
CA CYS A 21 8.97 0.10 -1.08
C CYS A 21 9.84 -0.95 -1.80
N HIS A 22 9.72 -1.02 -3.13
CA HIS A 22 10.56 -1.90 -3.95
C HIS A 22 12.05 -1.55 -3.82
N GLU A 23 12.40 -0.29 -4.00
CA GLU A 23 13.79 0.17 -3.92
C GLU A 23 14.37 0.03 -2.50
N LEU A 24 13.55 0.14 -1.43
CA LEU A 24 14.00 -0.08 -0.04
C LEU A 24 14.57 -1.49 0.19
N LEU A 25 14.18 -2.46 -0.62
CA LEU A 25 14.77 -3.82 -0.57
C LEU A 25 16.29 -3.82 -0.81
N LYS A 26 16.84 -2.81 -1.47
CA LYS A 26 18.29 -2.66 -1.67
C LYS A 26 19.02 -2.25 -0.38
N TYR A 27 18.33 -1.52 0.51
CA TYR A 27 18.87 -0.99 1.76
C TYR A 27 18.65 -1.93 2.94
N ILE A 28 17.62 -2.79 2.87
CA ILE A 28 17.23 -3.71 3.95
C ILE A 28 17.27 -5.15 3.41
N PRO A 29 18.43 -5.83 3.49
CA PRO A 29 18.64 -7.12 2.80
C PRO A 29 17.67 -8.23 3.17
N ASN A 30 17.23 -8.30 4.43
CA ASN A 30 16.27 -9.31 4.92
C ASN A 30 14.82 -8.84 4.88
N ALA A 31 14.49 -7.79 4.12
CA ALA A 31 13.12 -7.31 4.02
C ALA A 31 12.35 -7.97 2.88
N ILE A 32 11.04 -8.04 3.09
CA ILE A 32 10.03 -8.32 2.06
C ILE A 32 9.03 -7.16 2.02
N VAL A 33 8.37 -6.97 0.88
CA VAL A 33 7.32 -5.97 0.71
C VAL A 33 5.95 -6.63 0.66
N LEU A 34 5.03 -6.16 1.51
CA LEU A 34 3.62 -6.54 1.52
C LEU A 34 2.76 -5.34 1.10
N HIS A 35 2.06 -5.46 -0.01
CA HIS A 35 1.12 -4.45 -0.48
C HIS A 35 -0.30 -4.75 0.03
N ALA A 36 -0.66 -4.20 1.21
CA ALA A 36 -1.97 -4.44 1.82
C ALA A 36 -3.14 -4.08 0.89
N GLY A 37 -2.98 -3.04 0.07
CA GLY A 37 -3.98 -2.66 -0.94
C GLY A 37 -4.27 -3.73 -1.99
N ASN A 38 -3.34 -4.65 -2.27
CA ASN A 38 -3.54 -5.70 -3.26
C ASN A 38 -4.52 -6.78 -2.79
N ILE A 39 -4.69 -6.94 -1.47
CA ILE A 39 -5.71 -7.84 -0.90
C ILE A 39 -7.11 -7.35 -1.31
N TYR A 40 -7.39 -6.08 -1.07
CA TYR A 40 -8.68 -5.48 -1.44
C TYR A 40 -8.89 -5.47 -2.95
N ARG A 41 -7.83 -5.25 -3.71
CA ARG A 41 -7.85 -5.31 -5.18
C ARG A 41 -8.14 -6.71 -5.69
N ALA A 42 -7.64 -7.74 -5.04
CA ALA A 42 -7.92 -9.13 -5.39
C ALA A 42 -9.39 -9.49 -5.18
N ILE A 43 -9.96 -9.12 -4.03
CA ILE A 43 -11.39 -9.30 -3.74
C ILE A 43 -12.23 -8.57 -4.80
N THR A 44 -11.91 -7.29 -5.07
CA THR A 44 -12.63 -6.49 -6.06
C THR A 44 -12.54 -7.09 -7.46
N TYR A 45 -11.37 -7.59 -7.84
CA TYR A 45 -11.16 -8.25 -9.12
C TYR A 45 -12.04 -9.49 -9.27
N GLN A 46 -12.17 -10.32 -8.23
CA GLN A 46 -13.05 -11.50 -8.27
C GLN A 46 -14.52 -11.09 -8.34
N ILE A 47 -14.94 -10.08 -7.58
CA ILE A 47 -16.30 -9.54 -7.62
C ILE A 47 -16.68 -9.10 -9.04
N ILE A 48 -15.80 -8.37 -9.72
CA ILE A 48 -16.01 -7.93 -11.11
C ILE A 48 -16.08 -9.15 -12.05
N LYS A 49 -15.12 -10.06 -11.90
CA LYS A 49 -14.99 -11.24 -12.76
C LYS A 49 -16.17 -12.21 -12.63
N GLU A 50 -16.76 -12.32 -11.43
CA GLU A 50 -17.89 -13.19 -11.15
C GLU A 50 -19.24 -12.45 -11.24
N GLU A 51 -19.22 -11.20 -11.73
CA GLU A 51 -20.40 -10.36 -11.94
C GLU A 51 -21.26 -10.19 -10.67
N ILE A 52 -20.62 -10.17 -9.48
CA ILE A 52 -21.33 -10.02 -8.21
C ILE A 52 -21.79 -8.56 -8.07
N PRO A 53 -23.09 -8.30 -7.85
CA PRO A 53 -23.57 -6.94 -7.65
C PRO A 53 -22.95 -6.28 -6.42
N PHE A 54 -22.40 -5.07 -6.58
CA PHE A 54 -21.73 -4.33 -5.48
C PHE A 54 -22.66 -4.07 -4.28
N GLU A 55 -23.96 -4.01 -4.50
CA GLU A 55 -24.96 -3.83 -3.45
C GLU A 55 -24.97 -4.98 -2.44
N LYS A 56 -24.62 -6.20 -2.87
CA LYS A 56 -24.52 -7.36 -1.98
C LYS A 56 -23.38 -7.23 -0.98
N LEU A 57 -22.33 -6.46 -1.29
CA LEU A 57 -21.15 -6.31 -0.45
C LEU A 57 -21.43 -5.58 0.86
N TYR A 58 -22.48 -4.78 0.93
CA TYR A 58 -22.89 -4.13 2.19
C TYR A 58 -23.38 -5.10 3.26
N SER A 59 -23.71 -6.34 2.88
CA SER A 59 -24.22 -7.38 3.77
C SER A 59 -23.24 -8.55 3.99
N ILE A 60 -22.09 -8.56 3.30
CA ILE A 60 -21.11 -9.66 3.36
C ILE A 60 -19.85 -9.16 4.08
N ASP A 61 -19.35 -9.95 5.03
CA ASP A 61 -18.05 -9.68 5.65
C ASP A 61 -16.92 -9.95 4.63
N LEU A 62 -15.94 -9.03 4.54
CA LEU A 62 -14.78 -9.22 3.69
C LEU A 62 -14.01 -10.51 3.99
N LYS A 63 -14.03 -10.96 5.24
CA LYS A 63 -13.43 -12.26 5.63
C LYS A 63 -14.11 -13.44 4.94
N ASP A 64 -15.41 -13.36 4.73
CA ASP A 64 -16.15 -14.43 4.05
C ASP A 64 -15.81 -14.43 2.55
N LEU A 65 -15.73 -13.24 1.92
CA LEU A 65 -15.27 -13.12 0.53
C LEU A 65 -13.82 -13.57 0.36
N PHE A 66 -12.96 -13.28 1.34
CA PHE A 66 -11.57 -13.73 1.32
C PHE A 66 -11.48 -15.26 1.30
N LYS A 67 -12.35 -15.94 2.05
CA LYS A 67 -12.45 -17.39 2.07
C LYS A 67 -13.11 -17.94 0.81
N GLU A 68 -14.23 -17.35 0.38
CA GLU A 68 -15.00 -17.77 -0.78
C GLU A 68 -14.15 -17.76 -2.06
N PHE A 69 -13.36 -16.71 -2.26
CA PHE A 69 -12.44 -16.58 -3.38
C PHE A 69 -11.10 -17.29 -3.17
N GLU A 70 -10.92 -17.98 -2.04
CA GLU A 70 -9.65 -18.62 -1.68
C GLU A 70 -8.45 -17.68 -1.85
N ILE A 71 -8.61 -16.41 -1.40
CA ILE A 71 -7.55 -15.42 -1.51
C ILE A 71 -6.38 -15.83 -0.62
N SER A 72 -5.18 -15.81 -1.17
CA SER A 72 -3.95 -16.03 -0.42
C SER A 72 -2.83 -15.14 -0.90
N ILE A 73 -1.86 -14.88 -0.01
CA ILE A 73 -0.69 -14.05 -0.30
C ILE A 73 0.55 -14.93 -0.23
N GLY A 74 1.33 -14.91 -1.30
CA GLY A 74 2.67 -15.48 -1.35
C GLY A 74 3.72 -14.39 -1.49
N ILE A 75 4.99 -14.78 -1.43
CA ILE A 75 6.14 -13.90 -1.69
C ILE A 75 6.91 -14.43 -2.89
N GLU A 76 7.09 -13.59 -3.90
CA GLU A 76 7.95 -13.84 -5.05
C GLU A 76 8.91 -12.66 -5.21
N ASN A 77 10.19 -12.93 -5.40
CA ASN A 77 11.22 -11.89 -5.54
C ASN A 77 11.18 -10.83 -4.42
N ARG A 78 10.89 -11.28 -3.18
CA ARG A 78 10.76 -10.43 -1.98
C ARG A 78 9.55 -9.49 -1.98
N GLU A 79 8.60 -9.65 -2.89
CA GLU A 79 7.36 -8.87 -2.95
C GLU A 79 6.13 -9.77 -2.84
N SER A 80 5.06 -9.22 -2.26
CA SER A 80 3.80 -9.93 -2.14
C SER A 80 3.12 -10.12 -3.49
N VAL A 81 2.69 -11.34 -3.75
CA VAL A 81 1.82 -11.72 -4.86
C VAL A 81 0.52 -12.28 -4.31
N VAL A 82 -0.58 -12.05 -5.02
CA VAL A 82 -1.90 -12.47 -4.56
C VAL A 82 -2.47 -13.54 -5.48
N TYR A 83 -3.07 -14.53 -4.87
CA TYR A 83 -3.74 -15.64 -5.55
C TYR A 83 -5.23 -15.62 -5.23
N ALA A 84 -6.05 -16.10 -6.16
CA ALA A 84 -7.46 -16.40 -5.96
C ALA A 84 -7.76 -17.73 -6.61
N HIS A 85 -8.50 -18.62 -5.93
CA HIS A 85 -8.76 -19.99 -6.38
C HIS A 85 -7.48 -20.73 -6.84
N GLY A 86 -6.40 -20.56 -6.07
CA GLY A 86 -5.08 -21.14 -6.37
C GLY A 86 -4.35 -20.56 -7.59
N LYS A 87 -4.89 -19.54 -8.25
CA LYS A 87 -4.27 -18.89 -9.42
C LYS A 87 -3.76 -17.51 -9.09
N LYS A 88 -2.52 -17.21 -9.49
CA LYS A 88 -1.93 -15.87 -9.36
C LYS A 88 -2.75 -14.83 -10.13
N ILE A 89 -3.05 -13.71 -9.47
CA ILE A 89 -3.65 -12.56 -10.14
C ILE A 89 -2.52 -11.67 -10.64
N GLU A 90 -2.49 -11.44 -11.95
CA GLU A 90 -1.48 -10.59 -12.57
C GLU A 90 -1.61 -9.13 -12.12
N GLU A 91 -0.47 -8.48 -11.88
CA GLU A 91 -0.42 -7.09 -11.40
C GLU A 91 -1.23 -6.12 -12.30
N LYS A 92 -1.20 -6.33 -13.63
CA LYS A 92 -1.98 -5.54 -14.58
C LYS A 92 -3.49 -5.59 -14.31
N ASN A 93 -4.00 -6.72 -13.81
CA ASN A 93 -5.41 -6.89 -13.45
C ASN A 93 -5.72 -6.21 -12.12
N LEU A 94 -4.83 -6.35 -11.13
CA LEU A 94 -4.95 -5.67 -9.83
C LEU A 94 -4.93 -4.14 -10.01
N GLN A 95 -4.13 -3.61 -10.94
CA GLN A 95 -3.94 -2.18 -11.17
C GLN A 95 -4.81 -1.63 -12.30
N SER A 96 -5.68 -2.42 -12.92
CA SER A 96 -6.58 -1.96 -13.98
C SER A 96 -7.41 -0.75 -13.53
N LEU A 97 -7.80 0.10 -14.46
CA LEU A 97 -8.62 1.29 -14.16
C LEU A 97 -9.95 0.88 -13.53
N GLU A 98 -10.60 -0.13 -14.10
CA GLU A 98 -11.87 -0.68 -13.61
C GLU A 98 -11.74 -1.14 -12.16
N ASN A 99 -10.74 -2.00 -11.87
CA ASN A 99 -10.50 -2.50 -10.52
C ASN A 99 -10.13 -1.36 -9.54
N SER A 100 -9.34 -0.39 -10.00
CA SER A 100 -8.95 0.77 -9.19
C SER A 100 -10.13 1.69 -8.83
N MET A 101 -11.12 1.81 -9.71
CA MET A 101 -12.36 2.54 -9.45
C MET A 101 -13.27 1.75 -8.49
N ALA A 102 -13.38 0.45 -8.70
CA ALA A 102 -14.21 -0.43 -7.89
C ALA A 102 -13.71 -0.56 -6.44
N VAL A 103 -12.40 -0.66 -6.22
CA VAL A 103 -11.79 -0.66 -4.86
C VAL A 103 -12.20 0.56 -4.05
N SER A 104 -12.38 1.72 -4.69
CA SER A 104 -12.83 2.92 -3.98
C SER A 104 -14.25 2.81 -3.44
N LYS A 105 -15.10 1.98 -4.06
CA LYS A 105 -16.46 1.69 -3.57
C LYS A 105 -16.45 0.71 -2.41
N ILE A 106 -15.49 -0.23 -2.41
CA ILE A 106 -15.34 -1.23 -1.34
C ILE A 106 -14.58 -0.66 -0.14
N SER A 107 -13.76 0.38 -0.32
CA SER A 107 -12.91 0.92 0.73
C SER A 107 -13.66 1.33 2.01
N ASN A 108 -14.91 1.77 1.88
CA ASN A 108 -15.77 2.06 3.03
C ASN A 108 -16.24 0.80 3.78
N ILE A 109 -16.22 -0.36 3.10
CA ILE A 109 -16.55 -1.67 3.68
C ILE A 109 -15.27 -2.33 4.21
N ALA A 110 -14.13 -2.00 3.59
CA ALA A 110 -12.82 -2.54 3.89
C ALA A 110 -12.21 -2.04 5.20
N ASN A 111 -12.76 -0.97 5.76
CA ASN A 111 -12.34 -0.38 7.04
C ASN A 111 -12.92 -1.15 8.23
N ASN A 112 -12.87 -2.46 8.18
CA ASN A 112 -13.35 -3.28 9.27
C ASN A 112 -12.21 -4.05 9.93
N GLU A 113 -12.35 -4.28 11.22
CA GLU A 113 -11.37 -5.00 12.04
C GLU A 113 -11.05 -6.41 11.50
N ASN A 114 -11.99 -7.06 10.85
CA ASN A 114 -11.78 -8.38 10.26
C ASN A 114 -10.81 -8.34 9.07
N ALA A 115 -10.87 -7.30 8.24
CA ALA A 115 -9.93 -7.10 7.14
C ALA A 115 -8.53 -6.80 7.67
N TYR A 116 -8.42 -5.94 8.68
CA TYR A 116 -7.15 -5.64 9.34
C TYR A 116 -6.53 -6.88 9.98
N LYS A 117 -7.33 -7.72 10.61
CA LYS A 117 -6.88 -8.98 11.19
C LYS A 117 -6.25 -9.91 10.17
N ILE A 118 -6.82 -10.03 8.98
CA ILE A 118 -6.23 -10.84 7.89
C ILE A 118 -4.83 -10.32 7.54
N VAL A 119 -4.66 -9.00 7.38
CA VAL A 119 -3.36 -8.40 7.06
C VAL A 119 -2.35 -8.62 8.19
N ARG A 120 -2.78 -8.46 9.45
CA ARG A 120 -1.93 -8.73 10.64
C ARG A 120 -1.42 -10.17 10.65
N GLU A 121 -2.28 -11.14 10.41
CA GLU A 121 -1.91 -12.57 10.38
C GLU A 121 -0.79 -12.84 9.36
N TYR A 122 -0.83 -12.20 8.19
CA TYR A 122 0.24 -12.30 7.19
C TYR A 122 1.53 -11.60 7.67
N ILE A 123 1.42 -10.40 8.23
CA ILE A 123 2.59 -9.67 8.77
C ILE A 123 3.26 -10.50 9.87
N ASP A 124 2.50 -11.02 10.83
CA ASP A 124 3.01 -11.83 11.93
C ASP A 124 3.64 -13.15 11.45
N GLY A 125 3.07 -13.73 10.40
CA GLY A 125 3.65 -14.90 9.75
C GLY A 125 5.04 -14.62 9.17
N TYR A 126 5.15 -13.57 8.37
CA TYR A 126 6.40 -13.21 7.69
C TYR A 126 7.44 -12.57 8.62
N LYS A 127 7.04 -11.82 9.65
CA LYS A 127 7.93 -11.22 10.65
C LYS A 127 8.81 -12.24 11.37
N LYS A 128 8.40 -13.50 11.45
CA LYS A 128 9.19 -14.58 12.06
C LYS A 128 10.54 -14.80 11.37
N SER A 129 10.64 -14.48 10.09
CA SER A 129 11.83 -14.73 9.27
C SER A 129 12.35 -13.52 8.50
N HIS A 130 11.56 -12.46 8.36
CA HIS A 130 11.90 -11.30 7.54
C HIS A 130 11.50 -9.99 8.23
N THR A 131 12.20 -8.91 7.94
CA THR A 131 11.66 -7.57 8.10
C THR A 131 10.52 -7.38 7.12
N VAL A 132 9.38 -6.86 7.57
CA VAL A 132 8.20 -6.64 6.73
C VAL A 132 8.03 -5.14 6.48
N ILE A 133 8.19 -4.72 5.23
CA ILE A 133 7.80 -3.40 4.77
C ILE A 133 6.38 -3.53 4.23
N PHE A 134 5.39 -2.93 4.86
CA PHE A 134 4.06 -2.99 4.30
C PHE A 134 3.51 -1.61 3.94
N SER A 135 2.99 -1.51 2.74
CA SER A 135 2.40 -0.29 2.23
C SER A 135 0.87 -0.37 2.28
N GLY A 136 0.28 0.70 2.79
CA GLY A 136 -1.16 0.79 2.95
C GLY A 136 -1.62 2.22 3.07
N ARG A 137 -2.81 2.39 3.62
CA ARG A 137 -3.42 3.70 3.89
C ARG A 137 -3.73 3.93 5.36
N ASP A 138 -3.61 2.90 6.17
CA ASP A 138 -4.01 2.91 7.58
C ASP A 138 -3.12 1.94 8.35
N THR A 139 -1.82 2.08 8.12
CA THR A 139 -0.85 1.08 8.56
C THR A 139 -0.77 0.99 10.07
N MET A 140 -0.93 2.11 10.80
CA MET A 140 -0.99 2.13 12.27
C MET A 140 -2.24 1.44 12.82
N GLN A 141 -3.40 1.58 12.16
CA GLN A 141 -4.62 0.87 12.58
C GLN A 141 -4.54 -0.62 12.24
N ILE A 142 -3.96 -0.94 11.08
CA ILE A 142 -3.74 -2.33 10.69
C ILE A 142 -2.77 -3.02 11.64
N TYR A 143 -1.64 -2.39 11.96
CA TYR A 143 -0.59 -2.96 12.80
C TYR A 143 -0.07 -1.92 13.81
N PRO A 144 -0.70 -1.79 14.99
CA PRO A 144 -0.34 -0.75 15.96
C PRO A 144 1.10 -0.86 16.51
N ASP A 145 1.67 -2.07 16.51
CA ASP A 145 3.04 -2.34 17.00
C ASP A 145 4.11 -2.18 15.90
N LEU A 146 3.96 -1.16 15.03
CA LEU A 146 4.97 -0.81 14.05
C LEU A 146 6.29 -0.40 14.72
N ASP A 147 7.41 -0.91 14.20
CA ASP A 147 8.72 -0.40 14.58
C ASP A 147 8.98 0.98 13.95
N TYR A 148 8.48 1.21 12.73
CA TYR A 148 8.51 2.51 12.04
C TYR A 148 7.19 2.79 11.32
N HIS A 149 6.64 3.98 11.52
CA HIS A 149 5.54 4.52 10.73
C HIS A 149 6.05 5.68 9.88
N ILE A 150 6.05 5.51 8.57
CA ILE A 150 6.59 6.49 7.61
C ILE A 150 5.46 7.00 6.74
N PHE A 151 5.33 8.32 6.70
CA PHE A 151 4.40 9.02 5.82
C PHE A 151 5.16 9.78 4.72
N ILE A 152 5.00 9.34 3.46
CA ILE A 152 5.66 9.98 2.32
C ILE A 152 4.78 11.11 1.80
N ASN A 153 5.32 12.32 1.84
CA ASN A 153 4.74 13.53 1.29
C ASN A 153 5.47 13.96 0.01
N ALA A 154 4.76 14.61 -0.90
CA ALA A 154 5.33 15.36 -2.01
C ALA A 154 4.35 16.43 -2.49
N ASN A 155 4.86 17.57 -2.97
CA ASN A 155 4.01 18.61 -3.53
C ASN A 155 3.22 18.10 -4.76
N ILE A 156 2.07 18.72 -5.03
CA ILE A 156 1.14 18.27 -6.07
C ILE A 156 1.79 18.28 -7.48
N ASN A 157 2.64 19.26 -7.77
CA ASN A 157 3.25 19.37 -9.09
C ASN A 157 4.19 18.18 -9.35
N LYS A 158 4.96 17.77 -8.34
CA LYS A 158 5.85 16.61 -8.40
C LYS A 158 5.06 15.31 -8.59
N ARG A 159 3.98 15.15 -7.86
CA ARG A 159 3.10 13.97 -7.96
C ARG A 159 2.45 13.85 -9.34
N VAL A 160 2.05 14.99 -9.93
CA VAL A 160 1.54 15.06 -11.31
C VAL A 160 2.64 14.70 -12.32
N GLU A 161 3.86 15.21 -12.15
CA GLU A 161 5.00 14.89 -13.01
C GLU A 161 5.27 13.38 -13.04
N TRP A 162 5.34 12.74 -11.87
CA TRP A 162 5.58 11.29 -11.78
C TRP A 162 4.45 10.46 -12.38
N LYS A 163 3.20 10.86 -12.14
CA LYS A 163 2.04 10.19 -12.73
C LYS A 163 1.97 10.36 -14.25
N ALA A 164 2.32 11.53 -14.77
CA ALA A 164 2.39 11.75 -16.21
C ALA A 164 3.44 10.83 -16.86
N LYS A 165 4.61 10.67 -16.25
CA LYS A 165 5.64 9.72 -16.73
C LYS A 165 5.15 8.27 -16.74
N GLN A 166 4.30 7.89 -15.78
CA GLN A 166 3.74 6.54 -15.67
C GLN A 166 2.67 6.25 -16.74
N TYR A 167 1.84 7.24 -17.08
CA TYR A 167 0.70 7.05 -18.00
C TYR A 167 1.00 7.45 -19.47
N GLY A 168 2.14 8.10 -19.73
CA GLY A 168 2.52 8.60 -21.04
C GLY A 168 2.12 10.05 -21.28
N GLU A 169 2.60 10.60 -22.40
CA GLU A 169 2.46 12.03 -22.72
C GLU A 169 1.03 12.47 -23.13
N ASP A 170 0.17 11.52 -23.49
CA ASP A 170 -1.19 11.79 -23.95
C ASP A 170 -2.18 12.16 -22.85
N VAL A 171 -1.76 12.09 -21.56
CA VAL A 171 -2.65 12.35 -20.42
C VAL A 171 -2.56 13.81 -19.99
N SER A 172 -3.72 14.47 -19.95
CA SER A 172 -3.82 15.86 -19.49
C SER A 172 -3.30 16.03 -18.06
N ARG A 173 -2.25 16.84 -17.87
CA ARG A 173 -1.70 17.17 -16.54
C ARG A 173 -2.74 17.80 -15.64
N LYS A 174 -3.70 18.55 -16.18
CA LYS A 174 -4.80 19.13 -15.40
C LYS A 174 -5.71 18.03 -14.85
N GLU A 175 -6.12 17.09 -15.71
CA GLU A 175 -6.97 15.97 -15.29
C GLU A 175 -6.25 15.08 -14.25
N LEU A 176 -4.96 14.82 -14.42
CA LEU A 176 -4.16 14.11 -13.44
C LEU A 176 -4.14 14.83 -12.09
N LYS A 177 -3.94 16.14 -12.09
CA LYS A 177 -3.95 16.97 -10.88
C LYS A 177 -5.30 16.88 -10.16
N ASP A 178 -6.39 17.08 -10.90
CA ASP A 178 -7.75 17.06 -10.35
C ASP A 178 -8.07 15.67 -9.77
N ASN A 179 -7.68 14.60 -10.47
CA ASN A 179 -7.84 13.22 -10.00
C ASN A 179 -7.03 12.93 -8.72
N ILE A 180 -5.78 13.38 -8.66
CA ILE A 180 -4.92 13.20 -7.48
C ILE A 180 -5.54 13.91 -6.26
N LEU A 181 -5.90 15.18 -6.41
CA LEU A 181 -6.49 15.99 -5.33
C LEU A 181 -7.82 15.41 -4.85
N LYS A 182 -8.70 15.03 -5.77
CA LYS A 182 -9.98 14.40 -5.42
C LYS A 182 -9.80 13.09 -4.64
N ARG A 183 -8.80 12.29 -4.99
CA ARG A 183 -8.49 11.04 -4.29
C ARG A 183 -7.89 11.30 -2.91
N ASP A 184 -7.03 12.30 -2.76
CA ASP A 184 -6.50 12.68 -1.45
C ASP A 184 -7.63 13.17 -0.54
N GLU A 185 -8.53 14.04 -1.03
CA GLU A 185 -9.68 14.53 -0.28
C GLU A 185 -10.60 13.37 0.17
N LEU A 186 -10.88 12.41 -0.70
CA LEU A 186 -11.69 11.25 -0.36
C LEU A 186 -11.04 10.38 0.72
N GLN A 187 -9.72 10.22 0.68
CA GLN A 187 -8.99 9.44 1.67
C GLN A 187 -8.93 10.14 3.02
N GLU A 188 -8.70 11.45 3.02
CA GLU A 188 -8.71 12.25 4.24
C GLU A 188 -10.09 12.23 4.90
N LYS A 189 -11.17 12.41 4.14
CA LYS A 189 -12.56 12.30 4.62
C LYS A 189 -12.91 10.90 5.17
N SER A 190 -12.22 9.87 4.68
CA SER A 190 -12.38 8.49 5.16
C SER A 190 -11.53 8.19 6.42
N GLY A 191 -10.85 9.20 6.98
CA GLY A 191 -10.04 9.04 8.19
C GLY A 191 -8.63 8.50 7.95
N TYR A 192 -8.20 8.38 6.68
CA TYR A 192 -6.83 8.02 6.35
C TYR A 192 -5.88 9.23 6.48
N TYR A 193 -4.57 8.98 6.34
CA TYR A 193 -3.52 10.00 6.45
C TYR A 193 -3.36 10.58 7.86
N GLN A 194 -3.63 9.76 8.86
CA GLN A 194 -3.40 10.16 10.24
C GLN A 194 -1.90 10.26 10.53
N ILE A 195 -1.52 11.39 11.10
CA ILE A 195 -0.16 11.64 11.56
C ILE A 195 -0.16 11.48 13.09
N TYR A 196 0.61 10.53 13.57
CA TYR A 196 0.78 10.21 15.00
C TYR A 196 2.09 10.82 15.50
N ASP A 197 2.28 10.91 16.81
CA ASP A 197 3.48 11.47 17.42
C ASP A 197 4.78 10.77 16.99
N ASN A 198 4.69 9.48 16.69
CA ASN A 198 5.80 8.65 16.21
C ASN A 198 5.87 8.52 14.67
N THR A 199 5.06 9.28 13.92
CA THR A 199 5.10 9.24 12.47
C THR A 199 6.31 10.02 11.94
N ILE A 200 7.12 9.36 11.14
CA ILE A 200 8.22 9.99 10.41
C ILE A 200 7.66 10.50 9.07
N VAL A 201 7.55 11.82 8.93
CA VAL A 201 7.11 12.44 7.68
C VAL A 201 8.33 12.71 6.81
N VAL A 202 8.37 12.11 5.62
CA VAL A 202 9.45 12.31 4.64
C VAL A 202 8.88 13.03 3.43
N ASP A 203 9.29 14.29 3.24
CA ASP A 203 8.93 15.08 2.05
C ASP A 203 9.94 14.84 0.93
N VAL A 204 9.47 14.22 -0.14
CA VAL A 204 10.29 13.88 -1.31
C VAL A 204 10.05 14.82 -2.51
N SER A 205 9.51 16.02 -2.25
CA SER A 205 9.18 17.01 -3.29
C SER A 205 10.37 17.41 -4.15
N ASP A 206 11.55 17.52 -3.56
CA ASP A 206 12.77 18.00 -4.22
C ASP A 206 13.61 16.86 -4.84
N SER A 207 13.24 15.61 -4.60
CA SER A 207 13.97 14.47 -5.15
C SER A 207 13.90 14.44 -6.69
N LYS A 208 15.00 14.05 -7.32
CA LYS A 208 15.14 14.01 -8.77
C LYS A 208 14.80 12.63 -9.34
N SER A 209 14.86 11.60 -8.50
CA SER A 209 14.63 10.22 -8.90
C SER A 209 13.96 9.43 -7.77
N ILE A 210 13.46 8.25 -8.13
CA ILE A 210 12.93 7.30 -7.14
C ILE A 210 14.03 6.81 -6.18
N GLU A 211 15.24 6.67 -6.65
CA GLU A 211 16.40 6.31 -5.83
C GLU A 211 16.69 7.35 -4.75
N GLU A 212 16.68 8.64 -5.13
CA GLU A 212 16.88 9.74 -4.18
C GLU A 212 15.75 9.78 -3.14
N SER A 213 14.49 9.66 -3.58
CA SER A 213 13.35 9.54 -2.67
C SER A 213 13.50 8.38 -1.68
N THR A 214 13.93 7.22 -2.21
CA THR A 214 14.12 6.02 -1.39
C THR A 214 15.26 6.18 -0.40
N LYS A 215 16.36 6.82 -0.81
CA LYS A 215 17.48 7.11 0.08
C LYS A 215 17.04 7.98 1.26
N MET A 216 16.26 9.03 1.00
CA MET A 216 15.69 9.90 2.06
C MET A 216 14.86 9.09 3.06
N VAL A 217 14.07 8.12 2.57
CA VAL A 217 13.29 7.23 3.45
C VAL A 217 14.19 6.27 4.21
N ALA A 218 15.16 5.63 3.53
CA ALA A 218 16.07 4.65 4.13
C ALA A 218 16.94 5.26 5.24
N GLU A 219 17.45 6.47 5.06
CA GLU A 219 18.23 7.19 6.05
C GLU A 219 17.47 7.36 7.37
N ASN A 220 16.17 7.63 7.32
CA ASN A 220 15.33 7.75 8.50
C ASN A 220 15.17 6.40 9.24
N ILE A 221 15.17 5.27 8.53
CA ILE A 221 15.08 3.94 9.16
C ILE A 221 16.45 3.55 9.74
N ILE A 222 17.53 3.79 9.04
CA ILE A 222 18.89 3.39 9.42
C ILE A 222 19.41 4.24 10.56
N GLU A 223 19.25 5.56 10.52
CA GLU A 223 19.72 6.48 11.56
C GLU A 223 19.08 6.20 12.92
N LEU A 224 17.79 5.87 12.94
CA LEU A 224 17.12 5.50 14.18
C LEU A 224 17.66 4.19 14.77
N ASN A 225 18.09 3.25 13.95
CA ASN A 225 18.73 2.02 14.42
C ASN A 225 20.12 2.26 15.06
N TYR A 226 20.85 3.30 14.65
CA TYR A 226 22.13 3.66 15.27
C TYR A 226 21.97 4.42 16.62
N ILE A 227 20.82 5.06 16.84
CA ILE A 227 20.53 5.78 18.08
C ILE A 227 20.01 4.84 19.16
N LEU A 228 19.40 3.72 18.78
CA LEU A 228 18.80 2.73 19.70
C LEU A 228 19.74 1.57 20.09
N GLN A 229 20.94 1.51 19.52
CA GLN A 229 22.02 0.61 19.91
C GLN A 229 23.04 1.31 20.82
#